data_2e37d6154a3a1b55af045a49987e692e
#
_entry.id   2e37d6154a3a1b55af045a49987e692e
#
_cell.length_a   1.000
_cell.length_b   1.000
_cell.length_c   1.000
_cell.angle_alpha   90.00
_cell.angle_beta   90.00
_cell.angle_gamma   90.00
#
_symmetry.space_group_name_H-M   'P 1'
#
loop_
_entity.id
_entity.type
_entity.pdbx_description
1 polymer ?
#
loop_
_entity_poly.entity_id
_entity_poly.type
_entity_poly.pdbx_seq_one_letter_code
_entity_poly.pdbx_strand_id
1 'polypeptide(L)'
;MEMTHAQRLILTNQYKMMAMLEPENAERFRRYQTIIERGYALQMRELDKEFGELSEAICRTVIDIMEMHHALHVSWSNLKEKGQLEERRLAFLGFDAATEARLLGYVRFMVNTEGRYTHFDSGTHGFNAQTPMWEKYQRMLALWQTCPRQYHLSANEIAQVINA
;
A
#
# COMPACT_ATOMS: atom_id res chain seq x y z
N MET A 1 23.46 4.05 1.68
CA MET A 1 23.67 3.48 0.31
C MET A 1 25.16 3.38 0.05
N GLU A 2 25.64 2.19 -0.25
CA GLU A 2 27.03 1.98 -0.69
C GLU A 2 27.06 1.86 -2.21
N MET A 3 27.98 2.58 -2.84
CA MET A 3 28.10 2.61 -4.29
C MET A 3 29.55 2.48 -4.73
N THR A 4 29.77 1.76 -5.82
CA THR A 4 31.07 1.73 -6.48
C THR A 4 31.36 3.07 -7.15
N HIS A 5 32.63 3.32 -7.49
CA HIS A 5 33.01 4.52 -8.24
C HIS A 5 32.32 4.59 -9.62
N ALA A 6 32.15 3.44 -10.28
CA ALA A 6 31.44 3.38 -11.55
C ALA A 6 29.96 3.79 -11.40
N GLN A 7 29.29 3.31 -10.36
CA GLN A 7 27.90 3.71 -10.08
C GLN A 7 27.81 5.21 -9.74
N ARG A 8 28.74 5.73 -8.98
CA ARG A 8 28.80 7.17 -8.66
C ARG A 8 29.02 8.01 -9.91
N LEU A 9 29.89 7.58 -10.83
CA LEU A 9 30.10 8.27 -12.11
C LEU A 9 28.83 8.32 -12.95
N ILE A 10 28.08 7.22 -13.03
CA ILE A 10 26.82 7.15 -13.76
C ILE A 10 25.80 8.11 -13.16
N LEU A 11 25.59 8.07 -11.84
CA LEU A 11 24.62 8.93 -11.16
C LEU A 11 24.99 10.40 -11.22
N THR A 12 26.27 10.73 -11.10
CA THR A 12 26.78 12.09 -11.27
C THR A 12 26.38 12.65 -12.63
N ASN A 13 26.63 11.89 -13.70
CA ASN A 13 26.27 12.27 -15.06
C ASN A 13 24.75 12.38 -15.26
N GLN A 14 23.97 11.48 -14.64
CA GLN A 14 22.51 11.58 -14.68
C GLN A 14 21.98 12.85 -14.02
N TYR A 15 22.43 13.17 -12.81
CA TYR A 15 22.01 14.40 -12.13
C TYR A 15 22.41 15.65 -12.89
N LYS A 16 23.59 15.64 -13.53
CA LYS A 16 24.03 16.74 -14.39
C LYS A 16 23.06 16.93 -15.56
N MET A 17 22.68 15.85 -16.22
CA MET A 17 21.71 15.90 -17.32
C MET A 17 20.32 16.32 -16.84
N MET A 18 19.86 15.80 -15.71
CA MET A 18 18.57 16.16 -15.11
C MET A 18 18.51 17.65 -14.78
N ALA A 19 19.59 18.22 -14.24
CA ALA A 19 19.67 19.66 -13.98
C ALA A 19 19.53 20.51 -15.26
N MET A 20 20.00 20.00 -16.39
CA MET A 20 19.86 20.67 -17.69
C MET A 20 18.46 20.51 -18.28
N LEU A 21 17.82 19.37 -18.06
CA LEU A 21 16.47 19.07 -18.59
C LEU A 21 15.35 19.72 -17.77
N GLU A 22 15.56 19.89 -16.47
CA GLU A 22 14.58 20.48 -15.56
C GLU A 22 15.18 21.70 -14.85
N PRO A 23 15.25 22.86 -15.51
CA PRO A 23 15.90 24.05 -14.92
C PRO A 23 15.29 24.50 -13.60
N GLU A 24 14.00 24.31 -13.39
CA GLU A 24 13.30 24.64 -12.15
C GLU A 24 13.76 23.80 -10.95
N ASN A 25 14.29 22.62 -11.22
CA ASN A 25 14.82 21.70 -10.20
C ASN A 25 16.35 21.60 -10.22
N ALA A 26 17.02 22.41 -11.02
CA ALA A 26 18.46 22.32 -11.28
C ALA A 26 19.30 22.42 -10.00
N GLU A 27 18.94 23.30 -9.08
CA GLU A 27 19.65 23.46 -7.81
C GLU A 27 19.64 22.19 -6.96
N ARG A 28 18.49 21.54 -6.87
CA ARG A 28 18.33 20.27 -6.17
C ARG A 28 19.18 19.17 -6.79
N PHE A 29 19.17 19.04 -8.11
CA PHE A 29 19.97 18.02 -8.82
C PHE A 29 21.46 18.28 -8.73
N ARG A 30 21.90 19.55 -8.75
CA ARG A 30 23.30 19.91 -8.54
C ARG A 30 23.78 19.58 -7.11
N ARG A 31 22.90 19.75 -6.14
CA ARG A 31 23.18 19.32 -4.76
C ARG A 31 23.39 17.80 -4.69
N TYR A 32 22.52 17.03 -5.29
CA TYR A 32 22.66 15.55 -5.37
C TYR A 32 23.91 15.15 -6.12
N GLN A 33 24.22 15.81 -7.21
CA GLN A 33 25.47 15.59 -7.98
C GLN A 33 26.69 15.76 -7.07
N THR A 34 26.76 16.85 -6.32
CA THR A 34 27.86 17.12 -5.40
C THR A 34 27.98 16.05 -4.33
N ILE A 35 26.87 15.62 -3.74
CA ILE A 35 26.86 14.56 -2.71
C ILE A 35 27.47 13.27 -3.27
N ILE A 36 27.08 12.88 -4.47
CA ILE A 36 27.57 11.66 -5.13
C ILE A 36 29.04 11.79 -5.51
N GLU A 37 29.44 12.91 -6.12
CA GLU A 37 30.84 13.14 -6.54
C GLU A 37 31.81 13.09 -5.36
N ARG A 38 31.42 13.67 -4.26
CA ARG A 38 32.27 13.78 -3.06
C ARG A 38 32.09 12.64 -2.06
N GLY A 39 31.06 11.80 -2.25
CA GLY A 39 30.81 10.65 -1.41
C GLY A 39 30.47 11.02 0.04
N TYR A 40 29.67 12.05 0.25
CA TYR A 40 29.20 12.44 1.58
C TYR A 40 28.20 11.42 2.11
N ALA A 41 28.69 10.44 2.83
CA ALA A 41 27.94 9.24 3.23
C ALA A 41 26.65 9.56 4.01
N LEU A 42 26.67 10.60 4.85
CA LEU A 42 25.49 11.01 5.62
C LEU A 42 24.37 11.48 4.68
N GLN A 43 24.69 12.34 3.72
CA GLN A 43 23.72 12.87 2.77
C GLN A 43 23.33 11.86 1.69
N MET A 44 24.21 10.90 1.36
CA MET A 44 23.87 9.82 0.43
C MET A 44 22.66 9.00 0.89
N ARG A 45 22.42 8.91 2.18
CA ARG A 45 21.22 8.26 2.74
C ARG A 45 19.93 9.00 2.39
N GLU A 46 19.99 10.27 2.03
CA GLU A 46 18.82 11.03 1.60
C GLU A 46 18.34 10.64 0.20
N LEU A 47 19.25 10.15 -0.64
CA LEU A 47 18.96 9.89 -2.06
C LEU A 47 18.06 8.68 -2.27
N ASP A 48 18.07 7.74 -1.36
CA ASP A 48 17.27 6.50 -1.43
C ASP A 48 16.24 6.36 -0.31
N LYS A 49 16.06 7.38 0.51
CA LYS A 49 15.10 7.29 1.62
C LYS A 49 13.65 7.13 1.17
N GLU A 50 13.33 7.52 -0.07
CA GLU A 50 12.02 7.28 -0.68
C GLU A 50 11.93 5.91 -1.31
N PHE A 51 13.05 5.21 -1.46
CA PHE A 51 13.07 3.85 -1.95
C PHE A 51 12.64 2.92 -0.81
N GLY A 52 11.37 2.56 -0.82
CA GLY A 52 10.85 1.57 0.09
C GLY A 52 10.88 0.19 -0.55
N GLU A 53 10.87 -0.83 0.28
CA GLU A 53 10.71 -2.19 -0.17
C GLU A 53 9.55 -2.82 0.58
N LEU A 54 8.62 -3.40 -0.17
CA LEU A 54 7.53 -4.18 0.36
C LEU A 54 7.71 -5.60 -0.18
N SER A 55 7.92 -6.57 0.70
CA SER A 55 8.18 -7.94 0.29
C SER A 55 7.02 -8.52 -0.52
N GLU A 56 7.31 -9.48 -1.39
CA GLU A 56 6.27 -10.17 -2.15
C GLU A 56 5.21 -10.79 -1.23
N ALA A 57 5.63 -11.36 -0.12
CA ALA A 57 4.70 -11.96 0.86
C ALA A 57 3.73 -10.93 1.44
N ILE A 58 4.22 -9.74 1.79
CA ILE A 58 3.37 -8.65 2.30
C ILE A 58 2.44 -8.14 1.20
N CYS A 59 2.94 -7.96 -0.02
CA CYS A 59 2.10 -7.58 -1.18
C CYS A 59 0.95 -8.57 -1.38
N ARG A 60 1.24 -9.87 -1.36
CA ARG A 60 0.23 -10.92 -1.49
C ARG A 60 -0.80 -10.86 -0.35
N THR A 61 -0.35 -10.65 0.87
CA THR A 61 -1.24 -10.51 2.03
C THR A 61 -2.18 -9.31 1.87
N VAL A 62 -1.68 -8.18 1.38
CA VAL A 62 -2.53 -7.01 1.12
C VAL A 62 -3.58 -7.31 0.06
N ILE A 63 -3.19 -7.99 -1.02
CA ILE A 63 -4.15 -8.42 -2.06
C ILE A 63 -5.19 -9.37 -1.48
N ASP A 64 -4.78 -10.33 -0.67
CA ASP A 64 -5.70 -11.27 -0.02
C ASP A 64 -6.68 -10.55 0.92
N ILE A 65 -6.21 -9.52 1.63
CA ILE A 65 -7.07 -8.68 2.47
C ILE A 65 -8.11 -7.94 1.63
N MET A 66 -7.71 -7.37 0.51
CA MET A 66 -8.63 -6.69 -0.40
C MET A 66 -9.63 -7.68 -1.02
N GLU A 67 -9.15 -8.86 -1.41
CA GLU A 67 -10.00 -9.93 -1.93
C GLU A 67 -11.00 -10.42 -0.89
N MET A 68 -10.58 -10.56 0.35
CA MET A 68 -11.48 -10.89 1.47
C MET A 68 -12.61 -9.87 1.60
N HIS A 69 -12.29 -8.56 1.55
CA HIS A 69 -13.32 -7.52 1.63
C HIS A 69 -14.27 -7.57 0.43
N HIS A 70 -13.76 -7.87 -0.76
CA HIS A 70 -14.60 -8.12 -1.92
C HIS A 70 -15.55 -9.31 -1.67
N ALA A 71 -15.02 -10.41 -1.17
CA ALA A 71 -15.80 -11.60 -0.86
C ALA A 71 -16.86 -11.35 0.22
N LEU A 72 -16.55 -10.53 1.23
CA LEU A 72 -17.51 -10.11 2.26
C LEU A 72 -18.70 -9.35 1.62
N HIS A 73 -18.42 -8.42 0.72
CA HIS A 73 -19.46 -7.66 0.03
C HIS A 73 -20.31 -8.55 -0.89
N VAL A 74 -19.68 -9.43 -1.66
CA VAL A 74 -20.38 -10.38 -2.54
C VAL A 74 -21.29 -11.28 -1.71
N SER A 75 -20.77 -11.84 -0.62
CA SER A 75 -21.53 -12.70 0.27
C SER A 75 -22.72 -11.98 0.90
N TRP A 76 -22.50 -10.76 1.41
CA TRP A 76 -23.54 -9.95 2.02
C TRP A 76 -24.65 -9.61 1.01
N SER A 77 -24.28 -9.24 -0.22
CA SER A 77 -25.24 -8.92 -1.28
C SER A 77 -26.13 -10.11 -1.64
N ASN A 78 -25.62 -11.34 -1.50
CA ASN A 78 -26.34 -12.57 -1.82
C ASN A 78 -27.18 -13.10 -0.65
N LEU A 79 -27.08 -12.52 0.54
CA LEU A 79 -27.88 -12.94 1.67
C LEU A 79 -29.35 -12.55 1.48
N LYS A 80 -30.25 -13.50 1.73
CA LYS A 80 -31.69 -13.25 1.75
C LYS A 80 -32.10 -12.45 2.98
N GLU A 81 -31.51 -12.80 4.11
CA GLU A 81 -31.72 -12.12 5.40
C GLU A 81 -30.40 -11.60 5.91
N LYS A 82 -30.27 -10.27 5.97
CA LYS A 82 -29.03 -9.62 6.39
C LYS A 82 -28.93 -9.43 7.91
N GLY A 83 -30.02 -9.61 8.63
CA GLY A 83 -30.07 -9.46 10.06
C GLY A 83 -29.63 -8.05 10.50
N GLN A 84 -28.71 -8.01 11.47
CA GLN A 84 -28.14 -6.77 11.98
C GLN A 84 -26.83 -6.37 11.29
N LEU A 85 -26.46 -7.05 10.22
CA LEU A 85 -25.25 -6.72 9.47
C LEU A 85 -25.42 -5.41 8.69
N GLU A 86 -24.59 -4.43 9.01
CA GLU A 86 -24.56 -3.16 8.30
C GLU A 86 -23.48 -3.19 7.20
N GLU A 87 -23.85 -2.80 6.00
CA GLU A 87 -22.93 -2.77 4.86
C GLU A 87 -21.66 -1.98 5.13
N ARG A 88 -21.78 -0.85 5.83
CA ARG A 88 -20.63 0.01 6.18
C ARG A 88 -19.54 -0.72 6.96
N ARG A 89 -19.88 -1.77 7.70
CA ARG A 89 -18.91 -2.56 8.47
C ARG A 89 -18.08 -3.52 7.61
N LEU A 90 -18.51 -3.74 6.37
CA LEU A 90 -17.81 -4.59 5.41
C LEU A 90 -16.77 -3.82 4.59
N ALA A 91 -16.79 -2.49 4.68
CA ALA A 91 -15.93 -1.65 3.86
C ALA A 91 -14.45 -1.85 4.18
N PHE A 92 -13.64 -1.92 3.14
CA PHE A 92 -12.19 -1.87 3.27
C PHE A 92 -11.76 -0.43 3.55
N LEU A 93 -11.30 -0.17 4.75
CA LEU A 93 -10.92 1.17 5.18
C LEU A 93 -9.51 1.59 4.73
N GLY A 94 -8.74 0.65 4.21
CA GLY A 94 -7.35 0.88 3.87
C GLY A 94 -6.42 0.70 5.06
N PHE A 95 -5.36 1.51 5.09
CA PHE A 95 -4.32 1.45 6.12
C PHE A 95 -4.01 2.84 6.68
N ASP A 96 -3.36 2.90 7.82
CA ASP A 96 -3.02 4.15 8.48
C ASP A 96 -1.84 4.86 7.78
N ALA A 97 -2.06 6.06 7.29
CA ALA A 97 -1.01 6.86 6.66
C ALA A 97 0.16 7.19 7.61
N ALA A 98 -0.11 7.27 8.90
CA ALA A 98 0.91 7.62 9.90
C ALA A 98 1.86 6.46 10.23
N THR A 99 1.34 5.23 10.32
CA THR A 99 2.10 4.06 10.78
C THR A 99 2.23 2.95 9.75
N GLU A 100 1.41 2.97 8.71
CA GLU A 100 1.32 1.92 7.68
C GLU A 100 1.41 2.51 6.26
N ALA A 101 2.23 3.55 6.09
CA ALA A 101 2.29 4.33 4.83
C ALA A 101 2.64 3.48 3.60
N ARG A 102 3.50 2.48 3.75
CA ARG A 102 3.88 1.59 2.64
C ARG A 102 2.74 0.69 2.19
N LEU A 103 1.96 0.19 3.14
CA LEU A 103 0.77 -0.61 2.87
C LEU A 103 -0.30 0.24 2.18
N LEU A 104 -0.53 1.44 2.68
CA LEU A 104 -1.45 2.39 2.07
C LEU A 104 -1.02 2.76 0.65
N GLY A 105 0.27 3.02 0.45
CA GLY A 105 0.83 3.29 -0.88
C GLY A 105 0.58 2.15 -1.85
N TYR A 106 0.71 0.91 -1.40
CA TYR A 106 0.45 -0.27 -2.21
C TYR A 106 -1.04 -0.40 -2.60
N VAL A 107 -1.94 -0.15 -1.66
CA VAL A 107 -3.39 -0.13 -1.94
C VAL A 107 -3.71 0.90 -3.02
N ARG A 108 -3.20 2.12 -2.89
CA ARG A 108 -3.41 3.19 -3.89
C ARG A 108 -2.83 2.82 -5.26
N PHE A 109 -1.67 2.19 -5.28
CA PHE A 109 -1.08 1.66 -6.51
C PHE A 109 -1.98 0.62 -7.17
N MET A 110 -2.50 -0.34 -6.40
CA MET A 110 -3.40 -1.38 -6.90
C MET A 110 -4.68 -0.79 -7.51
N VAL A 111 -5.28 0.19 -6.85
CA VAL A 111 -6.53 0.79 -7.31
C VAL A 111 -6.29 1.78 -8.45
N ASN A 112 -5.35 2.69 -8.29
CA ASN A 112 -5.17 3.83 -9.20
C ASN A 112 -4.31 3.52 -10.41
N THR A 113 -3.33 2.61 -10.29
CA THR A 113 -2.40 2.27 -11.37
C THR A 113 -2.74 0.93 -12.02
N GLU A 114 -2.91 -0.11 -11.20
CA GLU A 114 -3.25 -1.44 -11.71
C GLU A 114 -4.73 -1.59 -12.10
N GLY A 115 -5.58 -0.68 -11.65
CA GLY A 115 -7.01 -0.70 -11.97
C GLY A 115 -7.77 -1.86 -11.33
N ARG A 116 -7.29 -2.35 -10.18
CA ARG A 116 -7.94 -3.45 -9.44
C ARG A 116 -8.72 -2.89 -8.25
N TYR A 117 -9.83 -3.54 -7.92
CA TYR A 117 -10.69 -3.12 -6.80
C TYR A 117 -11.18 -1.67 -6.91
N THR A 118 -11.38 -1.20 -8.12
CA THR A 118 -11.83 0.16 -8.41
C THR A 118 -13.24 0.47 -7.89
N HIS A 119 -14.00 -0.58 -7.60
CA HIS A 119 -15.35 -0.48 -7.01
C HIS A 119 -15.31 -0.22 -5.49
N PHE A 120 -14.17 -0.33 -4.85
CA PHE A 120 -14.03 -0.01 -3.43
C PHE A 120 -14.19 1.49 -3.21
N ASP A 121 -14.95 1.86 -2.18
CA ASP A 121 -15.07 3.25 -1.75
C ASP A 121 -13.77 3.66 -1.04
N SER A 122 -13.06 4.63 -1.61
CA SER A 122 -11.83 5.16 -1.03
C SER A 122 -12.07 6.06 0.20
N GLY A 123 -13.33 6.42 0.47
CA GLY A 123 -13.67 7.37 1.52
C GLY A 123 -13.17 8.79 1.23
N THR A 124 -13.27 9.66 2.23
CA THR A 124 -12.83 11.08 2.12
C THR A 124 -11.32 11.24 2.12
N HIS A 125 -10.58 10.23 2.61
CA HIS A 125 -9.12 10.31 2.82
C HIS A 125 -8.32 9.32 1.95
N GLY A 126 -8.91 8.79 0.88
CA GLY A 126 -8.21 7.94 -0.09
C GLY A 126 -7.59 6.69 0.55
N PHE A 127 -8.39 5.84 1.19
CA PHE A 127 -7.95 4.62 1.88
C PHE A 127 -7.04 4.86 3.09
N ASN A 128 -7.02 6.09 3.64
CA ASN A 128 -6.38 6.33 4.92
C ASN A 128 -7.34 5.99 6.06
N ALA A 129 -7.10 4.86 6.72
CA ALA A 129 -7.94 4.38 7.81
C ALA A 129 -7.81 5.23 9.09
N GLN A 130 -6.76 6.03 9.20
CA GLN A 130 -6.46 6.89 10.36
C GLN A 130 -6.25 6.13 11.68
N THR A 131 -6.12 4.83 11.59
CA THR A 131 -5.79 3.93 12.70
C THR A 131 -5.10 2.69 12.14
N PRO A 132 -4.16 2.06 12.87
CA PRO A 132 -3.50 0.83 12.41
C PRO A 132 -4.49 -0.28 12.15
N MET A 133 -4.39 -0.95 10.99
CA MET A 133 -5.34 -1.97 10.54
C MET A 133 -4.68 -3.33 10.27
N TRP A 134 -3.35 -3.39 10.16
CA TRP A 134 -2.65 -4.60 9.72
C TRP A 134 -2.99 -5.83 10.55
N GLU A 135 -2.88 -5.73 11.85
CA GLU A 135 -3.14 -6.86 12.75
C GLU A 135 -4.59 -7.31 12.71
N LYS A 136 -5.54 -6.36 12.68
CA LYS A 136 -6.95 -6.67 12.56
C LYS A 136 -7.25 -7.40 11.25
N TYR A 137 -6.73 -6.89 10.14
CA TYR A 137 -6.96 -7.52 8.83
C TYR A 137 -6.34 -8.90 8.75
N GLN A 138 -5.20 -9.14 9.38
CA GLN A 138 -4.61 -10.47 9.43
C GLN A 138 -5.48 -11.46 10.22
N ARG A 139 -6.07 -11.03 11.33
CA ARG A 139 -7.01 -11.87 12.08
C ARG A 139 -8.26 -12.18 11.26
N MET A 140 -8.83 -11.18 10.61
CA MET A 140 -9.98 -11.37 9.72
C MET A 140 -9.65 -12.34 8.59
N LEU A 141 -8.50 -12.15 7.95
CA LEU A 141 -8.04 -13.00 6.85
C LEU A 141 -7.89 -14.46 7.28
N ALA A 142 -7.30 -14.69 8.44
CA ALA A 142 -7.13 -16.04 8.98
C ALA A 142 -8.49 -16.75 9.16
N LEU A 143 -9.49 -16.06 9.68
CA LEU A 143 -10.84 -16.60 9.83
C LEU A 143 -11.52 -16.84 8.48
N TRP A 144 -11.43 -15.87 7.58
CA TRP A 144 -12.02 -16.01 6.24
C TRP A 144 -11.45 -17.21 5.48
N GLN A 145 -10.13 -17.42 5.57
CA GLN A 145 -9.44 -18.54 4.90
C GLN A 145 -9.89 -19.90 5.42
N THR A 146 -10.43 -19.98 6.63
CA THR A 146 -11.00 -21.23 7.18
C THR A 146 -12.42 -21.51 6.73
N CYS A 147 -13.10 -20.53 6.15
CA CYS A 147 -14.48 -20.68 5.69
C CYS A 147 -14.53 -21.59 4.45
N PRO A 148 -15.45 -22.59 4.40
CA PRO A 148 -15.52 -23.53 3.28
C PRO A 148 -16.03 -22.88 1.99
N ARG A 149 -16.83 -21.81 2.09
CA ARG A 149 -17.40 -21.07 0.94
C ARG A 149 -17.05 -19.59 1.06
N GLN A 150 -15.84 -19.23 0.66
CA GLN A 150 -15.27 -17.91 0.89
C GLN A 150 -16.04 -16.76 0.22
N TYR A 151 -16.75 -17.02 -0.87
CA TYR A 151 -17.56 -16.04 -1.60
C TYR A 151 -19.07 -16.20 -1.36
N HIS A 152 -19.47 -17.15 -0.52
CA HIS A 152 -20.85 -17.45 -0.16
C HIS A 152 -20.98 -17.65 1.34
N LEU A 153 -20.46 -16.68 2.09
CA LEU A 153 -20.47 -16.69 3.55
C LEU A 153 -21.91 -16.54 4.08
N SER A 154 -22.20 -17.23 5.17
CA SER A 154 -23.42 -16.98 5.94
C SER A 154 -23.33 -15.67 6.70
N ALA A 155 -24.47 -15.14 7.16
CA ALA A 155 -24.50 -13.94 8.00
C ALA A 155 -23.64 -14.11 9.26
N ASN A 156 -23.67 -15.29 9.86
CA ASN A 156 -22.87 -15.59 11.04
C ASN A 156 -21.36 -15.61 10.73
N GLU A 157 -20.95 -16.20 9.62
CA GLU A 157 -19.56 -16.21 9.20
C GLU A 157 -19.05 -14.81 8.89
N ILE A 158 -19.84 -13.98 8.22
CA ILE A 158 -19.50 -12.58 7.98
C ILE A 158 -19.29 -11.85 9.33
N ALA A 159 -20.23 -12.00 10.25
CA ALA A 159 -20.13 -11.38 11.57
C ALA A 159 -18.86 -11.82 12.33
N GLN A 160 -18.50 -13.09 12.26
CA GLN A 160 -17.28 -13.60 12.87
C GLN A 160 -16.02 -12.97 12.26
N VAL A 161 -15.96 -12.85 10.95
CA VAL A 161 -14.82 -12.26 10.26
C VAL A 161 -14.66 -10.78 10.63
N ILE A 162 -15.71 -9.99 10.51
CA ILE A 162 -15.61 -8.54 10.79
C ILE A 162 -15.38 -8.20 12.26
N ASN A 163 -15.66 -9.11 13.18
CA ASN A 163 -15.45 -8.95 14.62
C ASN A 163 -14.15 -9.60 15.13
N ALA A 164 -13.33 -10.10 14.23
CA ALA A 164 -12.07 -10.76 14.58
C ALA A 164 -11.08 -9.86 15.34
#